data_ea4819955331874eaa207ba0473307b5
#
_entry.id   ea4819955331874eaa207ba0473307b5
#
_cell.length_a   1.000
_cell.length_b   1.000
_cell.length_c   1.000
_cell.angle_alpha   90.00
_cell.angle_beta   90.00
_cell.angle_gamma   90.00
#
_symmetry.space_group_name_H-M   'P 1'
#
loop_
_entity.id
_entity.type
_entity.pdbx_description
1 polymer ?
#
loop_
_entity_poly.entity_id
_entity_poly.type
_entity_poly.pdbx_seq_one_letter_code
_entity_poly.pdbx_strand_id
1 'polypeptide(L)'
;MREIRFGLYISLALLAIPFHPLHAGAVANPGGALPVVGDAHNKLIPVAVKGYDGEVARVLKFDLEVMGCKIVPEGAAAYLLAGGNRNSVNGILKDAAGNFEFNKRYNGGNLRQQAHALSNDVIKAITGRNGIAQTRILYKMKTGPRAYEVFVSDYDGHRPVALTSDNTLTESPLWAPGNGEVFYTSWMKIGGVENTTVIRHKMKTGKRKVFSRVKGLNTGGAVSP
;
A
#
# COMPACT_ATOMS: atom_id res chain seq x y z
N MET A 1 27.00 -52.53 -58.08
CA MET A 1 26.10 -51.62 -57.27
C MET A 1 27.00 -50.71 -56.43
N ARG A 2 27.03 -49.44 -56.79
CA ARG A 2 27.82 -48.38 -56.10
C ARG A 2 26.92 -47.67 -55.12
N GLU A 3 27.22 -47.76 -53.84
CA GLU A 3 26.56 -46.97 -52.81
C GLU A 3 27.11 -45.54 -52.84
N ILE A 4 26.24 -44.55 -53.01
CA ILE A 4 26.54 -43.12 -52.93
C ILE A 4 26.22 -42.68 -51.49
N ARG A 5 27.25 -42.41 -50.67
CA ARG A 5 27.08 -41.79 -49.37
C ARG A 5 27.02 -40.26 -49.52
N PHE A 6 25.86 -39.67 -49.24
CA PHE A 6 25.73 -38.25 -49.10
C PHE A 6 26.16 -37.83 -47.69
N GLY A 7 27.30 -37.17 -47.59
CA GLY A 7 27.74 -36.53 -46.34
C GLY A 7 27.11 -35.13 -46.25
N LEU A 8 26.21 -34.94 -45.29
CA LEU A 8 25.63 -33.66 -44.98
C LEU A 8 26.58 -32.89 -44.04
N TYR A 9 27.32 -31.91 -44.59
CA TYR A 9 28.11 -30.98 -43.76
C TYR A 9 27.20 -29.86 -43.29
N ILE A 10 26.84 -29.90 -41.99
CA ILE A 10 26.19 -28.76 -41.31
C ILE A 10 27.31 -27.83 -40.84
N SER A 11 27.53 -26.74 -41.55
CA SER A 11 28.39 -25.65 -41.12
C SER A 11 27.65 -24.84 -40.04
N LEU A 12 28.02 -25.04 -38.79
CA LEU A 12 27.56 -24.22 -37.66
C LEU A 12 28.32 -22.90 -37.70
N ALA A 13 27.72 -21.87 -38.31
CA ALA A 13 28.23 -20.51 -38.23
C ALA A 13 27.97 -19.98 -36.81
N LEU A 14 28.98 -19.99 -35.96
CA LEU A 14 28.98 -19.28 -34.68
C LEU A 14 28.96 -17.77 -34.99
N LEU A 15 27.82 -17.14 -34.92
CA LEU A 15 27.74 -15.67 -34.85
C LEU A 15 28.30 -15.25 -33.48
N ALA A 16 29.55 -14.79 -33.45
CA ALA A 16 30.11 -14.09 -32.31
C ALA A 16 29.42 -12.73 -32.20
N ILE A 17 28.45 -12.62 -31.31
CA ILE A 17 27.90 -11.32 -30.91
C ILE A 17 29.00 -10.64 -30.07
N PRO A 18 29.53 -9.46 -30.47
CA PRO A 18 30.48 -8.76 -29.66
C PRO A 18 29.82 -8.33 -28.36
N PHE A 19 30.24 -8.94 -27.27
CA PHE A 19 29.87 -8.51 -25.93
C PHE A 19 30.54 -7.15 -25.71
N HIS A 20 29.78 -6.05 -25.89
CA HIS A 20 30.25 -4.74 -25.46
C HIS A 20 30.16 -4.73 -23.94
N PRO A 21 31.26 -4.63 -23.20
CA PRO A 21 31.18 -4.38 -21.78
C PRO A 21 30.48 -3.02 -21.62
N LEU A 22 29.28 -3.04 -21.00
CA LEU A 22 28.69 -1.84 -20.43
C LEU A 22 29.78 -1.27 -19.49
N HIS A 23 30.46 -0.25 -19.91
CA HIS A 23 31.26 0.58 -19.02
C HIS A 23 30.21 1.19 -18.04
N ALA A 24 30.05 0.55 -16.90
CA ALA A 24 29.55 1.25 -15.74
C ALA A 24 30.58 2.37 -15.49
N GLY A 25 30.30 3.56 -16.00
CA GLY A 25 31.04 4.75 -15.64
C GLY A 25 31.01 4.78 -14.13
N ALA A 26 32.18 4.56 -13.52
CA ALA A 26 32.39 4.82 -12.13
C ALA A 26 32.03 6.29 -11.94
N VAL A 27 30.87 6.56 -11.41
CA VAL A 27 30.52 7.86 -10.85
C VAL A 27 31.49 8.01 -9.69
N ALA A 28 32.59 8.69 -9.94
CA ALA A 28 33.49 9.14 -8.90
C ALA A 28 32.60 9.91 -7.93
N ASN A 29 32.38 9.33 -6.73
CA ASN A 29 31.77 10.05 -5.64
C ASN A 29 32.88 10.81 -4.92
N PRO A 30 33.10 12.11 -5.24
CA PRO A 30 34.09 12.91 -4.55
C PRO A 30 33.52 13.35 -3.22
N GLY A 31 33.35 12.41 -2.24
CA GLY A 31 33.14 12.76 -0.84
C GLY A 31 32.00 13.73 -0.50
N GLY A 32 31.14 14.09 -1.43
CA GLY A 32 29.97 14.91 -1.22
C GLY A 32 28.80 14.00 -0.84
N ALA A 33 28.16 14.25 0.31
CA ALA A 33 26.84 13.74 0.59
C ALA A 33 25.97 13.92 -0.68
N LEU A 34 25.24 12.86 -1.09
CA LEU A 34 24.23 13.01 -2.12
C LEU A 34 23.42 14.26 -1.78
N PRO A 35 23.23 15.19 -2.75
CA PRO A 35 22.37 16.32 -2.45
C PRO A 35 21.05 15.72 -2.02
N VAL A 36 20.72 15.90 -0.76
CA VAL A 36 19.35 15.72 -0.30
C VAL A 36 18.59 16.67 -1.19
N VAL A 37 17.87 16.13 -2.17
CA VAL A 37 16.98 16.91 -3.03
C VAL A 37 16.08 17.63 -2.05
N GLY A 38 16.34 18.90 -1.92
CA GLY A 38 15.94 19.70 -0.80
C GLY A 38 14.44 19.64 -0.57
N ASP A 39 14.08 19.88 0.65
CA ASP A 39 12.80 19.98 1.33
C ASP A 39 11.62 20.66 0.60
N ALA A 40 11.72 20.95 -0.68
CA ALA A 40 10.66 21.57 -1.47
C ALA A 40 9.37 20.72 -1.56
N HIS A 41 9.45 19.42 -1.24
CA HIS A 41 8.30 18.52 -1.28
C HIS A 41 7.71 18.15 0.08
N ASN A 42 8.30 18.59 1.18
CA ASN A 42 7.88 18.24 2.54
C ASN A 42 7.38 19.42 3.38
N LYS A 43 6.97 20.53 2.76
CA LYS A 43 6.36 21.60 3.54
C LYS A 43 4.97 21.17 3.99
N LEU A 44 4.86 20.80 5.26
CA LEU A 44 3.57 20.44 5.87
C LEU A 44 2.59 21.59 5.74
N ILE A 45 1.34 21.29 5.39
CA ILE A 45 0.29 22.28 5.24
C ILE A 45 -0.31 22.58 6.61
N PRO A 46 -0.24 23.81 7.13
CA PRO A 46 -0.77 24.15 8.44
C PRO A 46 -2.30 24.21 8.41
N VAL A 47 -2.94 23.34 9.22
CA VAL A 47 -4.40 23.23 9.32
C VAL A 47 -4.82 23.38 10.77
N ALA A 48 -5.81 24.23 11.06
CA ALA A 48 -6.49 24.26 12.34
C ALA A 48 -7.74 23.37 12.29
N VAL A 49 -8.00 22.63 13.37
CA VAL A 49 -9.16 21.75 13.51
C VAL A 49 -9.94 22.15 14.74
N LYS A 50 -11.27 22.41 14.60
CA LYS A 50 -12.10 22.97 15.67
C LYS A 50 -13.50 22.33 15.73
N GLY A 51 -13.99 22.10 16.95
CA GLY A 51 -15.37 21.67 17.19
C GLY A 51 -15.60 20.16 17.15
N TYR A 52 -14.55 19.35 17.05
CA TYR A 52 -14.62 17.90 17.16
C TYR A 52 -14.10 17.42 18.51
N ASP A 53 -14.63 16.30 18.97
CA ASP A 53 -14.25 15.68 20.25
C ASP A 53 -14.04 14.17 20.13
N GLY A 54 -13.58 13.55 21.22
CA GLY A 54 -13.45 12.12 21.39
C GLY A 54 -12.61 11.41 20.31
N GLU A 55 -13.15 10.35 19.78
CA GLU A 55 -12.49 9.53 18.74
C GLU A 55 -12.35 10.29 17.41
N VAL A 56 -13.38 11.03 17.02
CA VAL A 56 -13.38 11.78 15.76
C VAL A 56 -12.24 12.82 15.72
N ALA A 57 -12.03 13.55 16.80
CA ALA A 57 -10.93 14.52 16.90
C ALA A 57 -9.56 13.82 16.73
N ARG A 58 -9.36 12.66 17.37
CA ARG A 58 -8.11 11.88 17.25
C ARG A 58 -7.89 11.35 15.84
N VAL A 59 -8.95 10.83 15.21
CA VAL A 59 -8.89 10.32 13.83
C VAL A 59 -8.55 11.43 12.85
N LEU A 60 -9.27 12.56 12.91
CA LEU A 60 -9.01 13.71 12.04
C LEU A 60 -7.55 14.20 12.16
N LYS A 61 -7.06 14.34 13.40
CA LYS A 61 -5.68 14.75 13.64
C LYS A 61 -4.70 13.76 13.01
N PHE A 62 -4.84 12.48 13.31
CA PHE A 62 -3.97 11.43 12.78
C PHE A 62 -3.98 11.41 11.25
N ASP A 63 -5.16 11.39 10.64
CA ASP A 63 -5.33 11.33 9.19
C ASP A 63 -4.64 12.51 8.50
N LEU A 64 -4.90 13.73 8.98
CA LEU A 64 -4.34 14.93 8.39
C LEU A 64 -2.82 14.98 8.54
N GLU A 65 -2.28 14.60 9.70
CA GLU A 65 -0.83 14.54 9.95
C GLU A 65 -0.15 13.50 9.03
N VAL A 66 -0.71 12.30 8.89
CA VAL A 66 -0.19 11.26 7.99
C VAL A 66 -0.24 11.71 6.53
N MET A 67 -1.25 12.48 6.14
CA MET A 67 -1.42 12.96 4.78
C MET A 67 -0.73 14.31 4.49
N GLY A 68 0.20 14.74 5.35
CA GLY A 68 1.09 15.87 5.09
C GLY A 68 0.62 17.22 5.64
N CYS A 69 -0.33 17.22 6.57
CA CYS A 69 -0.72 18.42 7.29
C CYS A 69 0.03 18.55 8.62
N LYS A 70 0.11 19.77 9.13
CA LYS A 70 0.54 20.08 10.49
C LYS A 70 -0.62 20.73 11.23
N ILE A 71 -1.05 20.15 12.34
CA ILE A 71 -2.10 20.73 13.16
C ILE A 71 -1.52 21.90 13.95
N VAL A 72 -2.12 23.06 13.79
CA VAL A 72 -1.67 24.33 14.38
C VAL A 72 -2.85 25.10 14.98
N PRO A 73 -2.60 26.09 15.88
CA PRO A 73 -3.63 27.03 16.30
C PRO A 73 -4.22 27.83 15.12
N GLU A 74 -5.48 28.28 15.26
CA GLU A 74 -6.23 28.95 14.19
C GLU A 74 -5.48 30.15 13.58
N GLY A 75 -4.82 30.99 14.40
CA GLY A 75 -4.06 32.14 13.91
C GLY A 75 -2.77 31.83 13.12
N ALA A 76 -2.34 30.55 13.08
CA ALA A 76 -1.16 30.10 12.33
C ALA A 76 -1.53 29.16 11.16
N ALA A 77 -2.82 28.96 10.92
CA ALA A 77 -3.31 28.00 9.95
C ALA A 77 -3.47 28.62 8.55
N ALA A 78 -3.12 27.85 7.51
CA ALA A 78 -3.48 28.19 6.13
C ALA A 78 -4.93 27.79 5.82
N TYR A 79 -5.43 26.76 6.53
CA TYR A 79 -6.81 26.30 6.41
C TYR A 79 -7.44 26.06 7.78
N LEU A 80 -8.72 26.39 7.92
CA LEU A 80 -9.53 26.12 9.10
C LEU A 80 -10.59 25.06 8.77
N LEU A 81 -10.48 23.88 9.39
CA LEU A 81 -11.53 22.87 9.43
C LEU A 81 -12.36 23.05 10.70
N ALA A 82 -13.59 23.48 10.57
CA ALA A 82 -14.54 23.64 11.68
C ALA A 82 -15.76 22.76 11.48
N GLY A 83 -16.30 22.19 12.56
CA GLY A 83 -17.51 21.35 12.46
C GLY A 83 -17.90 20.71 13.77
N GLY A 84 -18.42 19.48 13.70
CA GLY A 84 -18.84 18.73 14.88
C GLY A 84 -19.14 17.27 14.56
N ASN A 85 -19.38 16.48 15.63
CA ASN A 85 -19.58 15.03 15.51
C ASN A 85 -20.64 14.45 16.46
N ARG A 86 -21.65 15.25 16.86
CA ARG A 86 -22.66 14.80 17.83
C ARG A 86 -23.45 13.56 17.32
N ASN A 87 -24.11 13.66 16.16
CA ASN A 87 -24.91 12.56 15.56
C ASN A 87 -24.32 12.11 14.22
N SER A 88 -23.62 12.97 13.56
CA SER A 88 -22.89 12.74 12.31
C SER A 88 -21.72 13.70 12.24
N VAL A 89 -20.71 13.35 11.49
CA VAL A 89 -19.58 14.25 11.24
C VAL A 89 -19.98 15.27 10.19
N ASN A 90 -19.75 16.54 10.47
CA ASN A 90 -19.88 17.61 9.49
C ASN A 90 -18.61 18.45 9.52
N GLY A 91 -18.26 19.03 8.38
CA GLY A 91 -17.06 19.86 8.25
C GLY A 91 -17.26 21.02 7.28
N ILE A 92 -16.76 22.16 7.68
CA ILE A 92 -16.60 23.35 6.87
C ILE A 92 -15.12 23.62 6.76
N LEU A 93 -14.58 23.65 5.56
CA LEU A 93 -13.20 24.02 5.30
C LEU A 93 -13.16 25.41 4.70
N LYS A 94 -12.29 26.26 5.27
CA LYS A 94 -12.01 27.61 4.78
C LYS A 94 -10.50 27.81 4.60
N ASP A 95 -10.12 28.63 3.66
CA ASP A 95 -8.74 29.13 3.55
C ASP A 95 -8.45 30.26 4.57
N ALA A 96 -7.20 30.73 4.61
CA ALA A 96 -6.79 31.83 5.49
C ALA A 96 -7.48 33.17 5.19
N ALA A 97 -8.00 33.35 3.98
CA ALA A 97 -8.77 34.52 3.60
C ALA A 97 -10.27 34.40 3.99
N GLY A 98 -10.68 33.24 4.50
CA GLY A 98 -12.07 32.97 4.91
C GLY A 98 -12.95 32.44 3.77
N ASN A 99 -12.40 32.17 2.58
CA ASN A 99 -13.15 31.60 1.48
C ASN A 99 -13.50 30.14 1.79
N PHE A 100 -14.70 29.73 1.36
CA PHE A 100 -15.16 28.36 1.55
C PHE A 100 -14.57 27.43 0.49
N GLU A 101 -13.89 26.37 0.94
CA GLU A 101 -13.49 25.25 0.10
C GLU A 101 -14.62 24.22 -0.01
N PHE A 102 -15.27 23.91 1.10
CA PHE A 102 -16.49 23.10 1.15
C PHE A 102 -17.26 23.26 2.46
N ASN A 103 -18.53 22.83 2.43
CA ASN A 103 -19.38 22.60 3.60
C ASN A 103 -20.12 21.27 3.39
N LYS A 104 -19.80 20.25 4.19
CA LYS A 104 -20.31 18.90 4.01
C LYS A 104 -20.75 18.26 5.31
N ARG A 105 -21.78 17.39 5.20
CA ARG A 105 -22.20 16.46 6.24
C ARG A 105 -22.00 15.02 5.75
N TYR A 106 -21.52 14.17 6.63
CA TYR A 106 -21.24 12.77 6.33
C TYR A 106 -22.27 11.89 7.03
N ASN A 107 -22.89 10.98 6.27
CA ASN A 107 -23.90 10.07 6.73
C ASN A 107 -23.50 8.62 6.36
N GLY A 108 -24.06 7.64 7.06
CA GLY A 108 -23.75 6.23 6.85
C GLY A 108 -22.49 5.79 7.56
N GLY A 109 -22.40 4.51 7.87
CA GLY A 109 -21.33 3.96 8.68
C GLY A 109 -21.30 4.51 10.11
N ASN A 110 -20.17 4.38 10.78
CA ASN A 110 -19.92 4.96 12.09
C ASN A 110 -19.19 6.32 11.99
N LEU A 111 -19.13 7.05 13.12
CA LEU A 111 -18.48 8.36 13.17
C LEU A 111 -16.99 8.33 12.76
N ARG A 112 -16.29 7.22 13.04
CA ARG A 112 -14.91 7.02 12.61
C ARG A 112 -14.79 6.98 11.08
N GLN A 113 -15.64 6.21 10.40
CA GLN A 113 -15.65 6.14 8.93
C GLN A 113 -16.01 7.50 8.31
N GLN A 114 -16.91 8.23 8.94
CA GLN A 114 -17.25 9.61 8.53
C GLN A 114 -16.08 10.57 8.71
N ALA A 115 -15.31 10.43 9.79
CA ALA A 115 -14.09 11.23 10.01
C ALA A 115 -13.04 10.96 8.92
N HIS A 116 -12.79 9.70 8.56
CA HIS A 116 -11.91 9.34 7.45
C HIS A 116 -12.38 9.92 6.11
N ALA A 117 -13.69 9.93 5.86
CA ALA A 117 -14.26 10.56 4.66
C ALA A 117 -14.03 12.07 4.65
N LEU A 118 -14.24 12.74 5.79
CA LEU A 118 -13.96 14.17 5.94
C LEU A 118 -12.47 14.46 5.72
N SER A 119 -11.56 13.67 6.32
CA SER A 119 -10.12 13.84 6.13
C SER A 119 -9.72 13.73 4.65
N ASN A 120 -10.26 12.75 3.93
CA ASN A 120 -10.02 12.60 2.49
C ASN A 120 -10.49 13.81 1.69
N ASP A 121 -11.67 14.35 2.01
CA ASP A 121 -12.21 15.55 1.33
C ASP A 121 -11.38 16.80 1.64
N VAL A 122 -10.88 16.95 2.88
CA VAL A 122 -9.94 18.03 3.24
C VAL A 122 -8.68 17.94 2.38
N ILE A 123 -8.03 16.76 2.34
CA ILE A 123 -6.82 16.57 1.55
C ILE A 123 -7.08 16.84 0.07
N LYS A 124 -8.19 16.35 -0.46
CA LYS A 124 -8.55 16.60 -1.86
C LYS A 124 -8.75 18.09 -2.16
N ALA A 125 -9.41 18.83 -1.28
CA ALA A 125 -9.63 20.26 -1.44
C ALA A 125 -8.31 21.03 -1.45
N ILE A 126 -7.40 20.76 -0.50
CA ILE A 126 -6.17 21.53 -0.34
C ILE A 126 -5.03 21.11 -1.24
N THR A 127 -5.02 19.87 -1.77
CA THR A 127 -3.91 19.31 -2.57
C THR A 127 -4.30 18.90 -3.98
N GLY A 128 -5.58 18.77 -4.29
CA GLY A 128 -6.11 18.15 -5.51
C GLY A 128 -5.95 16.61 -5.59
N ARG A 129 -5.28 15.99 -4.61
CA ARG A 129 -5.02 14.54 -4.57
C ARG A 129 -6.05 13.82 -3.72
N ASN A 130 -6.36 12.57 -4.05
CA ASN A 130 -7.22 11.76 -3.20
C ASN A 130 -6.50 11.42 -1.89
N GLY A 131 -7.22 11.52 -0.77
CA GLY A 131 -6.74 11.05 0.52
C GLY A 131 -6.73 9.51 0.61
N ILE A 132 -6.01 8.98 1.59
CA ILE A 132 -5.83 7.53 1.82
C ILE A 132 -6.59 7.02 3.06
N ALA A 133 -7.30 7.88 3.79
CA ALA A 133 -7.89 7.53 5.08
C ALA A 133 -8.95 6.41 5.02
N GLN A 134 -9.55 6.17 3.86
CA GLN A 134 -10.50 5.07 3.64
C GLN A 134 -9.87 3.84 2.98
N THR A 135 -8.55 3.75 2.92
CA THR A 135 -7.85 2.57 2.40
C THR A 135 -7.66 1.52 3.49
N ARG A 136 -7.18 0.35 3.11
CA ARG A 136 -6.84 -0.75 4.03
C ARG A 136 -5.40 -1.19 3.80
N ILE A 137 -4.77 -1.61 4.87
CA ILE A 137 -3.44 -2.22 4.82
C ILE A 137 -3.53 -3.74 4.97
N LEU A 138 -2.62 -4.40 4.30
CA LEU A 138 -2.44 -5.84 4.35
C LEU A 138 -1.02 -6.10 4.86
N TYR A 139 -0.90 -6.94 5.88
CA TYR A 139 0.39 -7.19 6.53
C TYR A 139 0.46 -8.59 7.14
N LYS A 140 1.67 -9.04 7.43
CA LYS A 140 1.88 -10.24 8.26
C LYS A 140 2.08 -9.84 9.71
N MET A 141 1.55 -10.65 10.61
CA MET A 141 1.74 -10.49 12.05
C MET A 141 2.15 -11.82 12.67
N LYS A 142 3.10 -11.76 13.60
CA LYS A 142 3.53 -12.93 14.36
C LYS A 142 2.44 -13.33 15.34
N THR A 143 1.99 -14.59 15.27
CA THR A 143 0.94 -15.15 16.13
C THR A 143 1.45 -16.28 17.02
N GLY A 144 2.66 -16.76 16.76
CA GLY A 144 3.29 -17.83 17.54
C GLY A 144 4.81 -17.89 17.31
N PRO A 145 5.52 -18.84 17.97
CA PRO A 145 6.98 -18.95 17.85
C PRO A 145 7.49 -19.14 16.41
N ARG A 146 6.72 -19.85 15.59
CA ARG A 146 7.01 -20.12 14.17
C ARG A 146 5.80 -19.84 13.28
N ALA A 147 4.86 -19.04 13.75
CA ALA A 147 3.63 -18.73 13.04
C ALA A 147 3.51 -17.25 12.76
N TYR A 148 3.21 -16.94 11.50
CA TYR A 148 2.84 -15.63 11.02
C TYR A 148 1.57 -15.76 10.20
N GLU A 149 0.59 -14.91 10.49
CA GLU A 149 -0.67 -14.89 9.75
C GLU A 149 -0.82 -13.59 8.98
N VAL A 150 -1.60 -13.63 7.92
CA VAL A 150 -1.96 -12.45 7.12
C VAL A 150 -3.13 -11.75 7.78
N PHE A 151 -2.99 -10.46 7.98
CA PHE A 151 -4.01 -9.58 8.54
C PHE A 151 -4.37 -8.47 7.56
N VAL A 152 -5.60 -7.99 7.68
CA VAL A 152 -6.06 -6.75 7.06
C VAL A 152 -6.64 -5.84 8.14
N SER A 153 -6.37 -4.55 8.04
CA SER A 153 -6.98 -3.53 8.90
C SER A 153 -7.31 -2.28 8.09
N ASP A 154 -8.02 -1.33 8.71
CA ASP A 154 -8.06 0.02 8.21
C ASP A 154 -6.63 0.58 8.15
N TYR A 155 -6.38 1.60 7.34
CA TYR A 155 -5.02 2.08 7.06
C TYR A 155 -4.26 2.56 8.31
N ASP A 156 -4.99 2.97 9.34
CA ASP A 156 -4.49 3.42 10.65
C ASP A 156 -4.32 2.28 11.67
N GLY A 157 -4.43 1.02 11.22
CA GLY A 157 -4.30 -0.18 12.05
C GLY A 157 -5.55 -0.54 12.84
N HIS A 158 -6.66 0.22 12.71
CA HIS A 158 -7.89 -0.08 13.42
C HIS A 158 -8.56 -1.35 12.87
N ARG A 159 -9.20 -2.12 13.77
CA ARG A 159 -9.97 -3.34 13.46
C ARG A 159 -9.17 -4.37 12.64
N PRO A 160 -8.02 -4.86 13.15
CA PRO A 160 -7.28 -5.92 12.51
C PRO A 160 -8.11 -7.20 12.43
N VAL A 161 -8.19 -7.80 11.24
CA VAL A 161 -8.85 -9.08 10.99
C VAL A 161 -7.85 -10.04 10.38
N ALA A 162 -7.71 -11.22 11.00
CA ALA A 162 -6.89 -12.29 10.43
C ALA A 162 -7.57 -12.86 9.17
N LEU A 163 -6.83 -12.90 8.07
CA LEU A 163 -7.25 -13.56 6.84
C LEU A 163 -6.84 -15.03 6.81
N THR A 164 -5.82 -15.39 7.58
CA THR A 164 -5.32 -16.76 7.71
C THR A 164 -5.26 -17.16 9.18
N SER A 165 -5.33 -18.46 9.42
CA SER A 165 -5.19 -19.09 10.73
C SER A 165 -4.51 -20.46 10.58
N ASP A 166 -3.49 -20.52 9.71
CA ASP A 166 -2.86 -21.79 9.31
C ASP A 166 -1.78 -22.23 10.30
N ASN A 167 -1.45 -21.38 11.27
CA ASN A 167 -0.42 -21.61 12.28
C ASN A 167 0.95 -22.01 11.66
N THR A 168 1.29 -21.39 10.55
CA THR A 168 2.52 -21.62 9.80
C THR A 168 3.16 -20.30 9.39
N LEU A 169 4.28 -20.36 8.68
CA LEU A 169 4.92 -19.17 8.11
C LEU A 169 4.12 -18.70 6.90
N THR A 170 3.58 -17.50 6.99
CA THR A 170 3.01 -16.77 5.85
C THR A 170 3.83 -15.52 5.57
N GLU A 171 4.01 -15.20 4.29
CA GLU A 171 4.89 -14.11 3.86
C GLU A 171 4.35 -13.38 2.63
N SER A 172 4.90 -12.19 2.41
CA SER A 172 4.71 -11.40 1.20
C SER A 172 3.23 -11.24 0.78
N PRO A 173 2.33 -10.84 1.71
CA PRO A 173 0.96 -10.59 1.32
C PRO A 173 0.86 -9.35 0.42
N LEU A 174 0.06 -9.45 -0.65
CA LEU A 174 -0.16 -8.36 -1.60
C LEU A 174 -1.61 -8.32 -2.08
N TRP A 175 -2.10 -7.14 -2.38
CA TRP A 175 -3.38 -6.94 -3.03
C TRP A 175 -3.29 -7.22 -4.53
N ALA A 176 -4.29 -7.91 -5.06
CA ALA A 176 -4.53 -7.87 -6.49
C ALA A 176 -5.17 -6.53 -6.90
N PRO A 177 -5.04 -6.11 -8.16
CA PRO A 177 -5.79 -4.98 -8.69
C PRO A 177 -7.30 -5.11 -8.41
N GLY A 178 -7.94 -4.00 -8.04
CA GLY A 178 -9.36 -3.99 -7.67
C GLY A 178 -9.66 -4.44 -6.25
N ASN A 179 -8.63 -4.80 -5.44
CA ASN A 179 -8.74 -5.11 -4.00
C ASN A 179 -9.73 -6.21 -3.61
N GLY A 180 -10.15 -7.03 -4.59
CA GLY A 180 -11.06 -8.16 -4.37
C GLY A 180 -10.35 -9.44 -3.95
N GLU A 181 -9.06 -9.52 -4.15
CA GLU A 181 -8.25 -10.70 -3.92
C GLU A 181 -6.89 -10.32 -3.29
N VAL A 182 -6.34 -11.29 -2.58
CA VAL A 182 -5.04 -11.20 -1.94
C VAL A 182 -4.21 -12.40 -2.34
N PHE A 183 -2.94 -12.18 -2.59
CA PHE A 183 -1.96 -13.24 -2.76
C PHE A 183 -0.99 -13.22 -1.60
N TYR A 184 -0.53 -14.38 -1.17
CA TYR A 184 0.51 -14.53 -0.16
C TYR A 184 1.21 -15.86 -0.31
N THR A 185 2.42 -15.97 0.19
CA THR A 185 3.17 -17.22 0.29
C THR A 185 2.89 -17.87 1.64
N SER A 186 2.63 -19.16 1.65
CA SER A 186 2.45 -19.94 2.88
C SER A 186 3.27 -21.23 2.81
N TRP A 187 3.85 -21.63 3.93
CA TRP A 187 4.46 -22.95 4.10
C TRP A 187 3.36 -23.96 4.39
N MET A 188 3.10 -24.83 3.44
CA MET A 188 1.98 -25.78 3.53
C MET A 188 2.45 -27.20 3.28
N LYS A 189 1.92 -28.13 4.09
CA LYS A 189 2.05 -29.56 3.84
C LYS A 189 0.83 -30.06 3.06
N ILE A 190 1.04 -30.42 1.79
CA ILE A 190 -0.02 -30.94 0.91
C ILE A 190 0.45 -32.27 0.37
N GLY A 191 -0.37 -33.33 0.55
CA GLY A 191 0.01 -34.69 0.11
C GLY A 191 1.28 -35.22 0.78
N GLY A 192 1.53 -34.82 2.05
CA GLY A 192 2.72 -35.23 2.80
C GLY A 192 3.99 -34.42 2.51
N VAL A 193 4.01 -33.62 1.46
CA VAL A 193 5.18 -32.80 1.05
C VAL A 193 5.01 -31.38 1.56
N GLU A 194 5.98 -30.89 2.33
CA GLU A 194 6.05 -29.51 2.78
C GLU A 194 6.74 -28.65 1.72
N ASN A 195 6.10 -27.53 1.34
CA ASN A 195 6.67 -26.59 0.37
C ASN A 195 6.08 -25.21 0.56
N THR A 196 6.83 -24.20 0.11
CA THR A 196 6.26 -22.85 -0.07
C THR A 196 5.23 -22.89 -1.20
N THR A 197 4.10 -22.23 -0.97
CA THR A 197 2.95 -22.27 -1.86
C THR A 197 2.38 -20.86 -1.97
N VAL A 198 2.22 -20.35 -3.17
CA VAL A 198 1.50 -19.07 -3.39
C VAL A 198 0.01 -19.33 -3.40
N ILE A 199 -0.71 -18.66 -2.53
CA ILE A 199 -2.15 -18.79 -2.34
C ILE A 199 -2.83 -17.55 -2.91
N ARG A 200 -3.90 -17.77 -3.66
CA ARG A 200 -4.89 -16.76 -4.04
C ARG A 200 -6.08 -16.84 -3.10
N HIS A 201 -6.43 -15.73 -2.46
CA HIS A 201 -7.49 -15.64 -1.48
C HIS A 201 -8.52 -14.60 -1.90
N LYS A 202 -9.78 -15.01 -2.09
CA LYS A 202 -10.89 -14.11 -2.44
C LYS A 202 -11.46 -13.46 -1.20
N MET A 203 -11.36 -12.14 -1.08
CA MET A 203 -11.77 -11.38 0.11
C MET A 203 -13.26 -11.53 0.43
N LYS A 204 -14.13 -11.49 -0.58
CA LYS A 204 -15.59 -11.54 -0.39
C LYS A 204 -16.08 -12.88 0.16
N THR A 205 -15.44 -13.99 -0.21
CA THR A 205 -15.93 -15.35 0.08
C THR A 205 -15.03 -16.11 1.04
N GLY A 206 -13.82 -15.59 1.34
CA GLY A 206 -12.80 -16.31 2.10
C GLY A 206 -12.22 -17.54 1.36
N LYS A 207 -12.64 -17.80 0.12
CA LYS A 207 -12.15 -18.96 -0.65
C LYS A 207 -10.68 -18.82 -0.99
N ARG A 208 -9.91 -19.85 -0.66
CA ARG A 208 -8.48 -19.94 -0.97
C ARG A 208 -8.23 -20.99 -2.05
N LYS A 209 -7.28 -20.69 -2.94
CA LYS A 209 -6.83 -21.62 -4.00
C LYS A 209 -5.32 -21.54 -4.13
N VAL A 210 -4.69 -22.70 -4.31
CA VAL A 210 -3.27 -22.77 -4.71
C VAL A 210 -3.14 -22.08 -6.06
N PHE A 211 -2.28 -21.07 -6.14
CA PHE A 211 -1.95 -20.36 -7.36
C PHE A 211 -0.68 -20.91 -7.99
N SER A 212 0.38 -21.11 -7.18
CA SER A 212 1.64 -21.72 -7.61
C SER A 212 2.19 -22.63 -6.52
N ARG A 213 2.64 -23.82 -6.93
CA ARG A 213 3.30 -24.80 -6.08
C ARG A 213 4.17 -25.70 -6.94
N VAL A 214 5.21 -25.13 -7.52
CA VAL A 214 6.21 -25.88 -8.28
C VAL A 214 7.33 -26.38 -7.35
N LYS A 215 8.15 -27.32 -7.80
CA LYS A 215 9.32 -27.79 -7.05
C LYS A 215 10.28 -26.60 -6.83
N GLY A 216 10.71 -26.39 -5.59
CA GLY A 216 11.58 -25.29 -5.19
C GLY A 216 10.83 -24.18 -4.48
N LEU A 217 11.41 -22.99 -4.42
CA LEU A 217 10.88 -21.84 -3.72
C LEU A 217 9.75 -21.16 -4.54
N ASN A 218 8.55 -21.13 -3.97
CA ASN A 218 7.42 -20.36 -4.48
C ASN A 218 7.21 -19.18 -3.54
N THR A 219 7.50 -18.00 -3.98
CA THR A 219 7.35 -16.79 -3.16
C THR A 219 6.87 -15.64 -4.00
N GLY A 220 6.31 -14.68 -3.34
CA GLY A 220 5.82 -13.37 -3.75
C GLY A 220 5.98 -12.98 -5.21
N GLY A 221 5.34 -11.97 -5.60
CA GLY A 221 5.35 -11.43 -6.96
C GLY A 221 4.58 -10.13 -6.96
N ALA A 222 4.43 -9.55 -8.14
CA ALA A 222 3.48 -8.47 -8.37
C ALA A 222 2.36 -8.99 -9.26
N VAL A 223 1.15 -8.52 -9.03
CA VAL A 223 0.00 -8.81 -9.91
C VAL A 223 -0.18 -7.63 -10.83
N SER A 224 -0.10 -7.87 -12.14
CA SER A 224 -0.36 -6.84 -13.15
C SER A 224 -1.84 -6.40 -13.10
N PRO A 225 -2.11 -5.10 -13.35
CA PRO A 225 -3.46 -4.58 -13.52
C PRO A 225 -4.22 -5.27 -14.63
#